data_8ab7b3dfd4202d8b7d48cc24f76e81fa
#
_entry.id   8ab7b3dfd4202d8b7d48cc24f76e81fa
#
_cell.length_a   1.000
_cell.length_b   1.000
_cell.length_c   1.000
_cell.angle_alpha   90.00
_cell.angle_beta   90.00
_cell.angle_gamma   90.00
#
_symmetry.space_group_name_H-M   'P 1'
#
loop_
_entity.id
_entity.type
_entity.pdbx_description
1 polymer ?
#
loop_
_entity_poly.entity_id
_entity_poly.type
_entity_poly.pdbx_seq_one_letter_code
_entity_poly.pdbx_strand_id
1 'polypeptide(L)'
;SAQKPLNIATTAVPFLRIAPDARSGGMGDVGIATLPDAGSGFWNMGKVVFNEESAGASVSYIPWLKKISNDVYFVSAGGFYKPDEIQAISIGVRYFSLGNIQFTSDGHDNLGSSNPREMGIDVGYSRKLSDKVGLGIAARYIHSGLVNNMVSAGYDYQNGAAVAADIGLYYDNRSEADGFTFGAVLSNLGTKIAYIKDAAEKDFIPANMGIGVSWNKVINEVHTVSIGIDVNKLLVAVPEGDSPDAVSRYRKKGVAE
;
A
#
# COMPACT_ATOMS: atom_id res chain seq x y z
N SER A 1 -34.39 2.40 -18.78
CA SER A 1 -33.14 1.65 -18.94
C SER A 1 -32.55 1.41 -17.56
N ALA A 2 -32.52 0.16 -17.09
CA ALA A 2 -31.88 -0.19 -15.84
C ALA A 2 -30.38 0.06 -16.01
N GLN A 3 -29.79 0.91 -15.18
CA GLN A 3 -28.31 1.03 -15.09
C GLN A 3 -27.75 -0.33 -14.74
N LYS A 4 -26.74 -0.78 -15.50
CA LYS A 4 -25.99 -1.98 -15.12
C LYS A 4 -25.38 -1.74 -13.73
N PRO A 5 -25.51 -2.67 -12.76
CA PRO A 5 -24.87 -2.52 -11.48
C PRO A 5 -23.37 -2.35 -11.69
N LEU A 6 -22.79 -1.32 -11.06
CA LEU A 6 -21.35 -1.11 -11.05
C LEU A 6 -20.72 -2.17 -10.14
N ASN A 7 -20.12 -3.18 -10.75
CA ASN A 7 -19.36 -4.18 -10.01
C ASN A 7 -18.06 -3.54 -9.53
N ILE A 8 -17.96 -3.20 -8.25
CA ILE A 8 -16.79 -2.57 -7.64
C ILE A 8 -15.95 -3.67 -6.99
N ALA A 9 -14.67 -3.72 -7.35
CA ALA A 9 -13.72 -4.58 -6.65
C ALA A 9 -13.55 -4.08 -5.21
N THR A 10 -13.89 -4.91 -4.23
CA THR A 10 -13.69 -4.61 -2.80
C THR A 10 -12.50 -5.41 -2.28
N THR A 11 -11.67 -4.76 -1.48
CA THR A 11 -10.50 -5.40 -0.86
C THR A 11 -10.48 -5.12 0.63
N ALA A 12 -9.97 -6.05 1.41
CA ALA A 12 -9.59 -5.81 2.78
C ALA A 12 -8.33 -4.92 2.84
N VAL A 13 -8.01 -4.42 4.01
CA VAL A 13 -6.80 -3.63 4.34
C VAL A 13 -6.51 -2.48 3.36
N PRO A 14 -7.51 -1.61 3.09
CA PRO A 14 -7.38 -0.53 2.12
C PRO A 14 -6.31 0.50 2.48
N PHE A 15 -5.85 0.55 3.73
CA PHE A 15 -4.78 1.43 4.19
C PHE A 15 -3.47 1.23 3.42
N LEU A 16 -3.25 0.06 2.82
CA LEU A 16 -2.09 -0.21 1.97
C LEU A 16 -2.04 0.64 0.69
N ARG A 17 -3.16 1.26 0.33
CA ARG A 17 -3.28 2.15 -0.83
C ARG A 17 -3.19 3.63 -0.48
N ILE A 18 -3.11 3.98 0.80
CA ILE A 18 -2.89 5.36 1.23
C ILE A 18 -1.43 5.73 0.93
N ALA A 19 -1.21 6.91 0.33
CA ALA A 19 0.14 7.43 0.10
C ALA A 19 0.90 7.52 1.44
N PRO A 20 2.04 6.85 1.57
CA PRO A 20 2.74 6.78 2.85
C PRO A 20 3.57 8.04 3.16
N ASP A 21 3.76 8.92 2.20
CA ASP A 21 4.58 10.12 2.34
C ASP A 21 3.90 11.36 1.79
N ALA A 22 4.24 12.51 2.37
CA ALA A 22 3.64 13.80 2.03
C ALA A 22 3.99 14.28 0.61
N ARG A 23 5.18 13.90 0.09
CA ARG A 23 5.60 14.27 -1.27
C ARG A 23 4.71 13.61 -2.30
N SER A 24 4.61 12.29 -2.27
CA SER A 24 3.79 11.54 -3.22
C SER A 24 2.30 11.84 -3.06
N GLY A 25 1.81 11.99 -1.83
CA GLY A 25 0.43 12.41 -1.57
C GLY A 25 0.13 13.80 -2.13
N GLY A 26 1.08 14.75 -2.02
CA GLY A 26 0.97 16.09 -2.60
C GLY A 26 1.02 16.11 -4.14
N MET A 27 1.59 15.07 -4.77
CA MET A 27 1.65 14.89 -6.23
C MET A 27 0.49 14.04 -6.78
N GLY A 28 -0.55 13.73 -5.98
CA GLY A 28 -1.68 12.90 -6.42
C GLY A 28 -1.38 11.40 -6.42
N ASP A 29 -0.67 10.93 -5.41
CA ASP A 29 -0.28 9.54 -5.18
C ASP A 29 0.64 8.97 -6.31
N VAL A 30 1.51 9.81 -6.85
CA VAL A 30 2.51 9.45 -7.86
C VAL A 30 3.82 9.12 -7.17
N GLY A 31 4.32 7.90 -7.36
CA GLY A 31 5.53 7.43 -6.66
C GLY A 31 6.32 6.34 -7.37
N ILE A 32 5.76 5.67 -8.39
CA ILE A 32 6.37 4.47 -9.02
C ILE A 32 7.66 4.82 -9.77
N ALA A 33 7.68 5.95 -10.49
CA ALA A 33 8.81 6.36 -11.32
C ALA A 33 9.43 7.69 -10.89
N THR A 34 8.99 8.31 -9.80
CA THR A 34 9.58 9.54 -9.27
C THR A 34 11.03 9.32 -8.84
N LEU A 35 11.79 10.42 -8.71
CA LEU A 35 13.17 10.37 -8.23
C LEU A 35 13.26 9.62 -6.89
N PRO A 36 14.33 8.82 -6.69
CA PRO A 36 14.56 8.10 -5.45
C PRO A 36 14.63 9.02 -4.24
N ASP A 37 14.11 8.55 -3.12
CA ASP A 37 14.14 9.20 -1.80
C ASP A 37 14.03 8.16 -0.68
N ALA A 38 14.01 8.60 0.57
CA ALA A 38 13.92 7.72 1.73
C ALA A 38 12.59 6.93 1.82
N GLY A 39 11.52 7.40 1.14
CA GLY A 39 10.21 6.72 1.06
C GLY A 39 10.08 5.76 -0.11
N SER A 40 11.09 5.65 -0.94
CA SER A 40 11.05 4.88 -2.20
C SER A 40 10.65 3.42 -2.05
N GLY A 41 11.01 2.78 -0.94
CA GLY A 41 10.66 1.38 -0.66
C GLY A 41 9.16 1.11 -0.58
N PHE A 42 8.35 2.13 -0.28
CA PHE A 42 6.89 2.01 -0.25
C PHE A 42 6.24 1.99 -1.64
N TRP A 43 6.92 2.56 -2.65
CA TRP A 43 6.37 2.75 -3.99
C TRP A 43 6.94 1.79 -5.02
N ASN A 44 8.25 1.71 -5.09
CA ASN A 44 8.97 0.87 -6.04
C ASN A 44 10.33 0.49 -5.44
N MET A 45 10.45 -0.74 -5.01
CA MET A 45 11.70 -1.22 -4.41
C MET A 45 12.88 -1.18 -5.39
N GLY A 46 12.62 -1.27 -6.71
CA GLY A 46 13.65 -1.21 -7.75
C GLY A 46 14.41 0.11 -7.81
N LYS A 47 13.82 1.23 -7.35
CA LYS A 47 14.48 2.54 -7.38
C LYS A 47 15.33 2.84 -6.15
N VAL A 48 15.20 2.09 -5.05
CA VAL A 48 15.88 2.37 -3.78
C VAL A 48 17.40 2.40 -3.94
N VAL A 49 17.96 1.51 -4.75
CA VAL A 49 19.40 1.43 -5.02
C VAL A 49 19.97 2.63 -5.76
N PHE A 50 19.12 3.47 -6.38
CA PHE A 50 19.50 4.70 -7.08
C PHE A 50 19.48 5.94 -6.18
N ASN A 51 19.22 5.81 -4.88
CA ASN A 51 19.42 6.92 -3.96
C ASN A 51 20.90 7.36 -4.00
N GLU A 52 21.10 8.67 -3.95
CA GLU A 52 22.46 9.27 -3.94
C GLU A 52 23.14 9.00 -2.61
N GLU A 53 22.40 9.06 -1.51
CA GLU A 53 22.89 8.82 -0.17
C GLU A 53 23.05 7.31 0.12
N SER A 54 23.98 6.97 0.99
CA SER A 54 24.20 5.60 1.45
C SER A 54 23.13 5.11 2.44
N ALA A 55 22.42 6.02 3.10
CA ALA A 55 21.32 5.73 4.00
C ALA A 55 20.35 6.89 4.09
N GLY A 56 19.07 6.59 4.33
CA GLY A 56 18.06 7.61 4.52
C GLY A 56 16.89 7.07 5.33
N ALA A 57 16.19 7.96 6.02
CA ALA A 57 14.98 7.64 6.77
C ALA A 57 13.92 8.71 6.56
N SER A 58 12.66 8.31 6.60
CA SER A 58 11.50 9.20 6.51
C SER A 58 10.44 8.79 7.51
N VAL A 59 9.73 9.79 8.05
CA VAL A 59 8.56 9.60 8.89
C VAL A 59 7.48 10.57 8.41
N SER A 60 6.27 10.06 8.26
CA SER A 60 5.10 10.87 7.92
C SER A 60 3.97 10.62 8.91
N TYR A 61 3.26 11.69 9.27
CA TYR A 61 2.04 11.64 10.06
C TYR A 61 0.93 12.35 9.28
N ILE A 62 -0.14 11.63 8.98
CA ILE A 62 -1.26 12.12 8.18
C ILE A 62 -2.52 12.05 9.04
N PRO A 63 -3.00 13.20 9.58
CA PRO A 63 -4.27 13.24 10.30
C PRO A 63 -5.40 13.01 9.30
N TRP A 64 -6.14 11.93 9.51
CA TRP A 64 -7.26 11.56 8.64
C TRP A 64 -8.56 12.10 9.24
N LEU A 65 -9.38 12.75 8.43
CA LEU A 65 -10.68 13.30 8.87
C LEU A 65 -10.60 14.23 10.10
N LYS A 66 -9.51 14.97 10.29
CA LYS A 66 -9.23 15.80 11.47
C LYS A 66 -10.37 16.73 11.89
N LYS A 67 -11.22 17.17 10.95
CA LYS A 67 -12.39 18.03 11.27
C LYS A 67 -13.57 17.26 11.87
N ILE A 68 -13.56 15.93 11.82
CA ILE A 68 -14.62 15.05 12.28
C ILE A 68 -14.17 14.25 13.49
N SER A 69 -12.94 13.72 13.44
CA SER A 69 -12.34 12.88 14.47
C SER A 69 -10.85 13.24 14.63
N ASN A 70 -10.38 13.31 15.87
CA ASN A 70 -8.98 13.64 16.17
C ASN A 70 -8.12 12.40 16.36
N ASP A 71 -8.70 11.22 16.40
CA ASP A 71 -8.07 9.94 16.71
C ASP A 71 -7.91 9.00 15.50
N VAL A 72 -8.35 9.46 14.31
CA VAL A 72 -8.12 8.78 13.04
C VAL A 72 -6.88 9.37 12.37
N TYR A 73 -5.85 8.55 12.21
CA TYR A 73 -4.59 8.98 11.61
C TYR A 73 -3.83 7.84 10.97
N PHE A 74 -2.99 8.19 10.01
CA PHE A 74 -2.05 7.28 9.38
C PHE A 74 -0.62 7.73 9.69
N VAL A 75 0.23 6.79 10.07
CA VAL A 75 1.67 7.00 10.28
C VAL A 75 2.44 6.06 9.40
N SER A 76 3.47 6.55 8.76
CA SER A 76 4.47 5.74 8.10
C SER A 76 5.86 6.12 8.57
N ALA A 77 6.73 5.14 8.69
CA ALA A 77 8.15 5.32 8.93
C ALA A 77 8.90 4.32 8.04
N GLY A 78 9.93 4.79 7.36
CA GLY A 78 10.71 3.93 6.48
C GLY A 78 12.12 4.44 6.33
N GLY A 79 12.98 3.59 5.79
CA GLY A 79 14.35 3.94 5.52
C GLY A 79 15.06 2.88 4.68
N PHE A 80 16.23 3.23 4.23
CA PHE A 80 17.09 2.35 3.46
C PHE A 80 18.55 2.48 3.89
N TYR A 81 19.30 1.45 3.55
CA TYR A 81 20.77 1.43 3.66
C TYR A 81 21.36 0.76 2.43
N LYS A 82 22.37 1.39 1.84
CA LYS A 82 23.17 0.87 0.72
C LYS A 82 24.53 0.40 1.26
N PRO A 83 24.79 -0.90 1.34
CA PRO A 83 26.10 -1.42 1.71
C PRO A 83 27.15 -1.11 0.64
N ASP A 84 26.73 -0.96 -0.62
CA ASP A 84 27.54 -0.60 -1.78
C ASP A 84 26.68 0.12 -2.85
N GLU A 85 27.29 0.48 -3.98
CA GLU A 85 26.62 1.21 -5.06
C GLU A 85 25.64 0.37 -5.89
N ILE A 86 25.63 -0.94 -5.71
CA ILE A 86 24.81 -1.85 -6.51
C ILE A 86 23.70 -2.54 -5.72
N GLN A 87 23.65 -2.36 -4.40
CA GLN A 87 22.69 -3.01 -3.51
C GLN A 87 22.09 -2.03 -2.51
N ALA A 88 20.83 -2.26 -2.14
CA ALA A 88 20.18 -1.57 -1.05
C ALA A 88 19.22 -2.50 -0.32
N ILE A 89 19.09 -2.30 0.98
CA ILE A 89 18.06 -2.88 1.82
C ILE A 89 17.13 -1.76 2.31
N SER A 90 15.86 -2.07 2.53
CA SER A 90 14.88 -1.11 3.04
C SER A 90 13.98 -1.78 4.06
N ILE A 91 13.55 -0.99 5.03
CA ILE A 91 12.51 -1.35 5.99
C ILE A 91 11.46 -0.27 6.00
N GLY A 92 10.19 -0.66 6.14
CA GLY A 92 9.07 0.26 6.23
C GLY A 92 8.02 -0.23 7.22
N VAL A 93 7.35 0.70 7.88
CA VAL A 93 6.20 0.45 8.74
C VAL A 93 5.10 1.41 8.36
N ARG A 94 3.88 0.91 8.23
CA ARG A 94 2.64 1.67 8.06
C ARG A 94 1.70 1.33 9.19
N TYR A 95 1.10 2.32 9.81
CA TYR A 95 0.14 2.16 10.89
C TYR A 95 -1.05 3.07 10.66
N PHE A 96 -2.25 2.50 10.66
CA PHE A 96 -3.50 3.22 10.50
C PHE A 96 -4.38 3.02 11.72
N SER A 97 -4.67 4.09 12.44
CA SER A 97 -5.68 4.15 13.50
C SER A 97 -7.00 4.59 12.91
N LEU A 98 -8.04 3.78 13.11
CA LEU A 98 -9.40 4.14 12.71
C LEU A 98 -10.17 4.88 13.83
N GLY A 99 -9.48 5.20 14.93
CA GLY A 99 -10.05 5.90 16.07
C GLY A 99 -10.80 4.99 17.02
N ASN A 100 -11.51 5.60 17.96
CA ASN A 100 -12.37 4.91 18.91
C ASN A 100 -13.79 4.79 18.35
N ILE A 101 -14.27 3.57 18.21
CA ILE A 101 -15.64 3.27 17.78
C ILE A 101 -16.43 2.82 19.00
N GLN A 102 -17.44 3.59 19.38
CA GLN A 102 -18.35 3.25 20.46
C GLN A 102 -19.57 2.49 19.91
N PHE A 103 -19.83 1.33 20.49
CA PHE A 103 -21.02 0.53 20.15
C PHE A 103 -22.17 0.93 21.04
N THR A 104 -23.33 1.19 20.45
CA THR A 104 -24.56 1.51 21.16
C THR A 104 -25.69 0.59 20.71
N SER A 105 -26.59 0.23 21.65
CA SER A 105 -27.84 -0.45 21.29
C SER A 105 -28.85 0.52 20.68
N ASP A 106 -29.94 0.00 20.13
CA ASP A 106 -31.10 0.81 19.65
C ASP A 106 -31.68 1.66 20.77
N GLY A 107 -31.54 1.25 22.03
CA GLY A 107 -31.91 2.01 23.23
C GLY A 107 -30.87 3.03 23.72
N HIS A 108 -29.79 3.24 22.95
CA HIS A 108 -28.66 4.12 23.30
C HIS A 108 -27.81 3.65 24.49
N ASP A 109 -27.95 2.42 24.93
CA ASP A 109 -27.07 1.84 25.93
C ASP A 109 -25.67 1.63 25.38
N ASN A 110 -24.66 1.93 26.16
CA ASN A 110 -23.26 1.74 25.79
C ASN A 110 -22.91 0.25 25.84
N LEU A 111 -22.60 -0.34 24.70
CA LEU A 111 -22.19 -1.73 24.54
C LEU A 111 -20.67 -1.94 24.56
N GLY A 112 -19.92 -0.87 24.83
CA GLY A 112 -18.46 -0.88 24.85
C GLY A 112 -17.84 -0.08 23.70
N SER A 113 -16.50 -0.08 23.65
CA SER A 113 -15.75 0.59 22.59
C SER A 113 -14.66 -0.32 22.02
N SER A 114 -14.29 -0.04 20.78
CA SER A 114 -13.17 -0.69 20.10
C SER A 114 -12.27 0.37 19.48
N ASN A 115 -10.97 0.07 19.42
CA ASN A 115 -9.96 0.89 18.75
C ASN A 115 -9.39 0.10 17.55
N PRO A 116 -10.09 0.04 16.41
CA PRO A 116 -9.61 -0.68 15.25
C PRO A 116 -8.32 -0.07 14.72
N ARG A 117 -7.40 -0.92 14.32
CA ARG A 117 -6.09 -0.50 13.81
C ARG A 117 -5.54 -1.51 12.81
N GLU A 118 -4.80 -0.98 11.85
CA GLU A 118 -4.15 -1.80 10.83
C GLU A 118 -2.67 -1.45 10.76
N MET A 119 -1.83 -2.43 10.47
CA MET A 119 -0.38 -2.26 10.42
C MET A 119 0.20 -3.10 9.28
N GLY A 120 1.18 -2.54 8.58
CA GLY A 120 2.03 -3.24 7.62
C GLY A 120 3.50 -3.04 7.95
N ILE A 121 4.28 -4.11 7.87
CA ILE A 121 5.74 -4.07 8.01
C ILE A 121 6.34 -4.61 6.72
N ASP A 122 7.24 -3.84 6.12
CA ASP A 122 7.89 -4.13 4.85
C ASP A 122 9.39 -4.33 5.08
N VAL A 123 9.96 -5.34 4.44
CA VAL A 123 11.42 -5.52 4.33
C VAL A 123 11.74 -5.79 2.87
N GLY A 124 12.66 -5.02 2.31
CA GLY A 124 12.96 -5.08 0.89
C GLY A 124 14.45 -5.13 0.57
N TYR A 125 14.75 -5.65 -0.60
CA TYR A 125 16.08 -5.70 -1.19
C TYR A 125 16.01 -5.18 -2.64
N SER A 126 16.97 -4.35 -3.00
CA SER A 126 17.09 -3.74 -4.31
C SER A 126 18.50 -3.94 -4.87
N ARG A 127 18.60 -4.16 -6.17
CA ARG A 127 19.87 -4.33 -6.86
C ARG A 127 19.87 -3.65 -8.22
N LYS A 128 20.99 -2.95 -8.54
CA LYS A 128 21.26 -2.51 -9.92
C LYS A 128 21.60 -3.72 -10.78
N LEU A 129 20.87 -3.89 -11.87
CA LEU A 129 21.15 -4.87 -12.93
C LEU A 129 22.07 -4.26 -13.98
N SER A 130 22.05 -2.93 -14.11
CA SER A 130 22.95 -2.10 -14.89
C SER A 130 22.98 -0.69 -14.30
N ASP A 131 23.77 0.21 -14.87
CA ASP A 131 23.84 1.62 -14.46
C ASP A 131 22.47 2.33 -14.55
N LYS A 132 21.56 1.79 -15.36
CA LYS A 132 20.23 2.38 -15.61
C LYS A 132 19.06 1.55 -15.10
N VAL A 133 19.26 0.27 -14.76
CA VAL A 133 18.16 -0.64 -14.42
C VAL A 133 18.33 -1.16 -13.01
N GLY A 134 17.31 -0.98 -12.19
CA GLY A 134 17.20 -1.55 -10.85
C GLY A 134 16.01 -2.48 -10.72
N LEU A 135 16.22 -3.59 -10.03
CA LEU A 135 15.20 -4.55 -9.66
C LEU A 135 15.14 -4.63 -8.14
N GLY A 136 13.94 -4.72 -7.60
CA GLY A 136 13.74 -4.86 -6.16
C GLY A 136 12.59 -5.81 -5.84
N ILE A 137 12.70 -6.44 -4.70
CA ILE A 137 11.68 -7.28 -4.11
C ILE A 137 11.45 -6.84 -2.66
N ALA A 138 10.23 -6.96 -2.18
CA ALA A 138 9.92 -6.75 -0.77
C ALA A 138 8.98 -7.83 -0.26
N ALA A 139 9.10 -8.18 1.01
CA ALA A 139 8.15 -8.98 1.75
C ALA A 139 7.39 -8.07 2.72
N ARG A 140 6.09 -8.31 2.86
CA ARG A 140 5.20 -7.54 3.72
C ARG A 140 4.43 -8.44 4.64
N TYR A 141 4.44 -8.12 5.93
CA TYR A 141 3.50 -8.64 6.91
C TYR A 141 2.40 -7.62 7.16
N ILE A 142 1.15 -8.08 7.17
CA ILE A 142 -0.05 -7.26 7.34
C ILE A 142 -0.80 -7.77 8.56
N HIS A 143 -1.17 -6.86 9.47
CA HIS A 143 -2.04 -7.13 10.60
C HIS A 143 -3.21 -6.15 10.58
N SER A 144 -4.44 -6.68 10.70
CA SER A 144 -5.66 -5.89 10.73
C SER A 144 -6.50 -6.27 11.94
N GLY A 145 -6.50 -5.41 12.93
CA GLY A 145 -7.25 -5.54 14.17
C GLY A 145 -8.54 -4.73 14.12
N LEU A 146 -9.47 -5.10 13.25
CA LEU A 146 -10.77 -4.43 13.12
C LEU A 146 -11.77 -4.88 14.19
N VAL A 147 -11.63 -6.11 14.66
CA VAL A 147 -12.57 -6.75 15.60
C VAL A 147 -11.75 -7.29 16.77
N ASN A 148 -12.04 -6.84 17.97
CA ASN A 148 -11.33 -7.30 19.18
C ASN A 148 -11.83 -8.68 19.62
N ASN A 149 -11.46 -9.75 18.92
CA ASN A 149 -11.73 -11.14 19.31
C ASN A 149 -13.11 -11.32 19.98
N MET A 150 -14.17 -10.98 19.24
CA MET A 150 -15.53 -10.93 19.77
C MET A 150 -16.34 -12.10 19.21
N VAL A 151 -17.08 -12.80 20.06
CA VAL A 151 -18.05 -13.79 19.63
C VAL A 151 -19.41 -13.09 19.51
N SER A 152 -19.95 -13.03 18.31
CA SER A 152 -21.26 -12.43 18.05
C SER A 152 -22.01 -13.23 16.99
N ALA A 153 -23.32 -13.36 17.15
CA ALA A 153 -24.20 -14.09 16.22
C ALA A 153 -23.71 -15.50 15.84
N GLY A 154 -23.00 -16.19 16.75
CA GLY A 154 -22.46 -17.53 16.50
C GLY A 154 -21.15 -17.59 15.71
N TYR A 155 -20.57 -16.44 15.40
CA TYR A 155 -19.25 -16.33 14.74
C TYR A 155 -18.16 -15.94 15.75
N ASP A 156 -17.00 -16.59 15.62
CA ASP A 156 -15.79 -16.26 16.37
C ASP A 156 -14.93 -15.31 15.51
N TYR A 157 -15.02 -14.01 15.81
CA TYR A 157 -14.27 -12.98 15.11
C TYR A 157 -12.85 -12.88 15.64
N GLN A 158 -11.89 -12.72 14.74
CA GLN A 158 -10.48 -12.61 15.05
C GLN A 158 -9.80 -11.48 14.27
N ASN A 159 -8.64 -11.07 14.75
CA ASN A 159 -7.78 -10.16 13.98
C ASN A 159 -7.28 -10.88 12.72
N GLY A 160 -7.31 -10.15 11.60
CA GLY A 160 -6.80 -10.65 10.34
C GLY A 160 -5.29 -10.51 10.24
N ALA A 161 -4.65 -11.46 9.57
CA ALA A 161 -3.25 -11.38 9.19
C ALA A 161 -3.05 -11.90 7.77
N ALA A 162 -2.12 -11.29 7.04
CA ALA A 162 -1.73 -11.71 5.71
C ALA A 162 -0.23 -11.46 5.47
N VAL A 163 0.32 -12.15 4.49
CA VAL A 163 1.66 -11.90 3.97
C VAL A 163 1.57 -11.59 2.50
N ALA A 164 2.42 -10.69 2.03
CA ALA A 164 2.48 -10.28 0.63
C ALA A 164 3.92 -10.07 0.18
N ALA A 165 4.10 -10.03 -1.13
CA ALA A 165 5.36 -9.67 -1.76
C ALA A 165 5.12 -8.56 -2.79
N ASP A 166 6.13 -7.73 -2.97
CA ASP A 166 6.18 -6.72 -4.02
C ASP A 166 7.39 -7.00 -4.92
N ILE A 167 7.24 -6.69 -6.21
CA ILE A 167 8.32 -6.71 -7.20
C ILE A 167 8.31 -5.35 -7.89
N GLY A 168 9.48 -4.71 -8.00
CA GLY A 168 9.63 -3.41 -8.62
C GLY A 168 10.79 -3.37 -9.60
N LEU A 169 10.54 -2.82 -10.77
CA LEU A 169 11.54 -2.49 -11.79
C LEU A 169 11.62 -0.97 -11.92
N TYR A 170 12.84 -0.45 -12.02
CA TYR A 170 13.09 0.96 -12.24
C TYR A 170 14.12 1.15 -13.34
N TYR A 171 13.86 2.09 -14.24
CA TYR A 171 14.77 2.47 -15.32
C TYR A 171 15.06 3.96 -15.27
N ASP A 172 16.33 4.31 -15.06
CA ASP A 172 16.82 5.68 -15.02
C ASP A 172 17.52 6.02 -16.33
N ASN A 173 16.88 6.86 -17.16
CA ASN A 173 17.47 7.33 -18.42
C ASN A 173 17.85 8.80 -18.36
N ARG A 174 18.10 9.34 -17.17
CA ARG A 174 18.57 10.70 -17.00
C ARG A 174 20.05 10.83 -17.41
N SER A 175 20.39 12.00 -17.91
CA SER A 175 21.78 12.43 -18.11
C SER A 175 21.96 13.70 -17.28
N GLU A 176 22.90 13.73 -16.36
CA GLU A 176 23.15 14.86 -15.46
C GLU A 176 21.87 15.35 -14.73
N ALA A 177 21.06 14.43 -14.24
CA ALA A 177 19.77 14.66 -13.59
C ALA A 177 18.59 15.08 -14.51
N ASP A 178 18.81 15.40 -15.78
CA ASP A 178 17.76 15.69 -16.77
C ASP A 178 17.30 14.41 -17.49
N GLY A 179 16.00 14.27 -17.72
CA GLY A 179 15.45 13.21 -18.56
C GLY A 179 14.32 12.42 -17.92
N PHE A 180 14.09 11.24 -18.45
CA PHE A 180 12.97 10.38 -18.06
C PHE A 180 13.41 9.27 -17.13
N THR A 181 12.51 8.92 -16.21
CA THR A 181 12.57 7.71 -15.41
C THR A 181 11.29 6.91 -15.63
N PHE A 182 11.40 5.59 -15.59
CA PHE A 182 10.28 4.67 -15.77
C PHE A 182 10.26 3.68 -14.62
N GLY A 183 9.06 3.25 -14.25
CA GLY A 183 8.88 2.24 -13.21
C GLY A 183 7.75 1.29 -13.54
N ALA A 184 7.89 0.04 -13.10
CA ALA A 184 6.83 -0.94 -13.11
C ALA A 184 6.83 -1.68 -11.78
N VAL A 185 5.65 -1.93 -11.23
CA VAL A 185 5.49 -2.61 -9.94
C VAL A 185 4.36 -3.63 -9.98
N LEU A 186 4.59 -4.75 -9.31
CA LEU A 186 3.56 -5.64 -8.84
C LEU A 186 3.59 -5.59 -7.33
N SER A 187 2.52 -5.16 -6.70
CA SER A 187 2.48 -4.95 -5.25
C SER A 187 1.35 -5.70 -4.58
N ASN A 188 1.55 -6.03 -3.31
CA ASN A 188 0.60 -6.77 -2.50
C ASN A 188 0.20 -8.14 -3.10
N LEU A 189 1.12 -8.82 -3.80
CA LEU A 189 0.90 -10.19 -4.24
C LEU A 189 0.99 -11.12 -3.03
N GLY A 190 -0.15 -11.59 -2.51
CA GLY A 190 -0.11 -12.29 -1.24
C GLY A 190 -1.35 -13.10 -0.91
N THR A 191 -1.41 -13.53 0.34
CA THR A 191 -2.52 -14.33 0.86
C THR A 191 -3.77 -13.47 1.04
N LYS A 192 -4.92 -14.12 1.00
CA LYS A 192 -6.17 -13.52 1.45
C LYS A 192 -6.18 -13.39 2.98
N ILE A 193 -7.01 -12.48 3.48
CA ILE A 193 -7.20 -12.23 4.91
C ILE A 193 -8.59 -12.69 5.35
N ALA A 194 -8.71 -13.22 6.57
CA ALA A 194 -9.96 -13.62 7.19
C ALA A 194 -10.11 -12.98 8.55
N TYR A 195 -11.32 -12.55 8.87
CA TYR A 195 -11.71 -11.95 10.15
C TYR A 195 -12.61 -12.87 10.98
N ILE A 196 -12.93 -14.05 10.48
CA ILE A 196 -13.70 -15.08 11.17
C ILE A 196 -12.82 -16.32 11.21
N LYS A 197 -12.75 -16.95 12.40
CA LYS A 197 -12.02 -18.18 12.59
C LYS A 197 -12.61 -19.28 11.72
N ASP A 198 -11.76 -20.08 11.10
CA ASP A 198 -12.13 -21.18 10.20
C ASP A 198 -13.06 -20.77 9.04
N ALA A 199 -13.03 -19.48 8.65
CA ALA A 199 -13.81 -18.99 7.53
C ALA A 199 -13.42 -19.68 6.22
N ALA A 200 -14.42 -20.26 5.54
CA ALA A 200 -14.25 -20.79 4.18
C ALA A 200 -14.06 -19.64 3.15
N GLU A 201 -14.51 -18.45 3.50
CA GLU A 201 -14.45 -17.24 2.67
C GLU A 201 -13.43 -16.27 3.24
N LYS A 202 -12.51 -15.79 2.38
CA LYS A 202 -11.47 -14.84 2.74
C LYS A 202 -11.46 -13.66 1.77
N ASP A 203 -11.17 -12.49 2.28
CA ASP A 203 -11.13 -11.28 1.48
C ASP A 203 -9.76 -11.10 0.80
N PHE A 204 -9.76 -10.58 -0.42
CA PHE A 204 -8.53 -10.24 -1.13
C PHE A 204 -7.88 -9.01 -0.50
N ILE A 205 -6.56 -9.03 -0.39
CA ILE A 205 -5.75 -7.83 -0.16
C ILE A 205 -5.60 -7.07 -1.49
N PRO A 206 -5.27 -5.76 -1.51
CA PRO A 206 -5.26 -4.94 -2.72
C PRO A 206 -4.04 -5.21 -3.61
N ALA A 207 -3.96 -6.42 -4.18
CA ALA A 207 -2.96 -6.74 -5.20
C ALA A 207 -3.08 -5.77 -6.37
N ASN A 208 -1.95 -5.21 -6.82
CA ASN A 208 -1.95 -4.14 -7.80
C ASN A 208 -0.78 -4.27 -8.78
N MET A 209 -1.03 -3.92 -10.04
CA MET A 209 -0.01 -3.67 -11.05
C MET A 209 0.02 -2.17 -11.33
N GLY A 210 1.20 -1.58 -11.29
CA GLY A 210 1.40 -0.17 -11.58
C GLY A 210 2.54 0.04 -12.57
N ILE A 211 2.38 1.03 -13.45
CA ILE A 211 3.43 1.56 -14.31
C ILE A 211 3.48 3.06 -14.16
N GLY A 212 4.68 3.62 -14.15
CA GLY A 212 4.90 5.05 -13.99
C GLY A 212 5.94 5.57 -14.96
N VAL A 213 5.83 6.85 -15.26
CA VAL A 213 6.84 7.64 -15.96
C VAL A 213 6.99 8.98 -15.26
N SER A 214 8.22 9.45 -15.13
CA SER A 214 8.49 10.80 -14.64
C SER A 214 9.51 11.48 -15.54
N TRP A 215 9.27 12.74 -15.85
CA TRP A 215 10.21 13.62 -16.52
C TRP A 215 10.76 14.63 -15.52
N ASN A 216 12.09 14.79 -15.53
CA ASN A 216 12.81 15.64 -14.61
C ASN A 216 13.66 16.63 -15.40
N LYS A 217 13.65 17.88 -15.00
CA LYS A 217 14.43 18.95 -15.59
C LYS A 217 15.07 19.82 -14.53
N VAL A 218 16.37 19.88 -14.53
CA VAL A 218 17.14 20.83 -13.71
C VAL A 218 17.18 22.15 -14.46
N ILE A 219 16.63 23.20 -13.87
CA ILE A 219 16.63 24.56 -14.44
C ILE A 219 17.92 25.28 -14.03
N ASN A 220 18.34 25.11 -12.79
CA ASN A 220 19.58 25.63 -12.24
C ASN A 220 19.95 24.85 -10.97
N GLU A 221 21.03 25.22 -10.30
CA GLU A 221 21.52 24.54 -9.07
C GLU A 221 20.49 24.44 -7.94
N VAL A 222 19.42 25.22 -7.98
CA VAL A 222 18.41 25.31 -6.89
C VAL A 222 17.05 24.76 -7.33
N HIS A 223 16.72 24.79 -8.62
CA HIS A 223 15.39 24.47 -9.12
C HIS A 223 15.39 23.23 -10.02
N THR A 224 14.64 22.23 -9.61
CA THR A 224 14.31 21.05 -10.42
C THR A 224 12.80 20.96 -10.57
N VAL A 225 12.32 20.76 -11.79
CA VAL A 225 10.91 20.48 -12.10
C VAL A 225 10.76 19.01 -12.43
N SER A 226 9.80 18.35 -11.78
CA SER A 226 9.46 16.95 -12.04
C SER A 226 7.97 16.84 -12.35
N ILE A 227 7.64 16.12 -13.42
CA ILE A 227 6.28 15.79 -13.81
C ILE A 227 6.18 14.27 -13.89
N GLY A 228 5.23 13.68 -13.18
CA GLY A 228 5.05 12.23 -13.13
C GLY A 228 3.61 11.81 -13.39
N ILE A 229 3.45 10.61 -13.95
CA ILE A 229 2.17 9.96 -14.18
C ILE A 229 2.32 8.48 -13.80
N ASP A 230 1.43 8.00 -12.95
CA ASP A 230 1.31 6.58 -12.61
C ASP A 230 -0.06 6.04 -13.03
N VAL A 231 -0.07 4.86 -13.62
CA VAL A 231 -1.29 4.12 -13.97
C VAL A 231 -1.31 2.83 -13.16
N ASN A 232 -2.39 2.62 -12.43
CA ASN A 232 -2.55 1.49 -11.53
C ASN A 232 -3.78 0.65 -11.88
N LYS A 233 -3.65 -0.67 -11.78
CA LYS A 233 -4.74 -1.64 -11.96
C LYS A 233 -4.76 -2.63 -10.82
N LEU A 234 -5.87 -2.69 -10.09
CA LEU A 234 -6.11 -3.76 -9.11
C LEU A 234 -6.18 -5.13 -9.82
N LEU A 235 -5.42 -6.08 -9.29
CA LEU A 235 -5.34 -7.46 -9.75
C LEU A 235 -6.22 -8.37 -8.88
N VAL A 236 -7.42 -7.92 -8.57
CA VAL A 236 -8.39 -8.70 -7.79
C VAL A 236 -9.60 -8.99 -8.66
N ALA A 237 -10.18 -10.17 -8.48
CA ALA A 237 -11.42 -10.52 -9.17
C ALA A 237 -12.52 -9.50 -8.84
N VAL A 238 -13.51 -9.37 -9.68
CA VAL A 238 -14.68 -8.53 -9.46
C VAL A 238 -15.88 -9.44 -9.25
N PRO A 239 -16.74 -9.20 -8.24
CA PRO A 239 -17.97 -9.97 -8.07
C PRO A 239 -18.88 -9.85 -9.29
N GLU A 240 -19.47 -10.95 -9.71
CA GLU A 240 -20.41 -11.00 -10.85
C GLU A 240 -21.83 -10.62 -10.42
N GLY A 241 -21.98 -9.56 -9.64
CA GLY A 241 -23.25 -9.04 -9.10
C GLY A 241 -23.21 -8.86 -7.58
N ASP A 242 -24.29 -8.27 -7.04
CA ASP A 242 -24.41 -7.91 -5.63
C ASP A 242 -25.15 -8.97 -4.79
N SER A 243 -25.51 -10.12 -5.39
CA SER A 243 -26.18 -11.18 -4.66
C SER A 243 -25.22 -11.85 -3.66
N PRO A 244 -25.70 -12.32 -2.49
CA PRO A 244 -24.88 -13.03 -1.52
C PRO A 244 -24.10 -14.21 -2.11
N ASP A 245 -24.72 -14.93 -3.06
CA ASP A 245 -24.09 -16.04 -3.76
C ASP A 245 -22.95 -15.59 -4.71
N ALA A 246 -23.09 -14.43 -5.36
CA ALA A 246 -22.05 -13.88 -6.22
C ALA A 246 -20.82 -13.44 -5.38
N VAL A 247 -21.09 -12.80 -4.24
CA VAL A 247 -20.03 -12.39 -3.28
C VAL A 247 -19.34 -13.62 -2.68
N SER A 248 -20.10 -14.67 -2.34
CA SER A 248 -19.53 -15.92 -1.82
C SER A 248 -18.63 -16.61 -2.88
N ARG A 249 -19.09 -16.73 -4.13
CA ARG A 249 -18.25 -17.25 -5.23
C ARG A 249 -16.99 -16.44 -5.43
N TYR A 250 -17.07 -15.10 -5.39
CA TYR A 250 -15.93 -14.21 -5.47
C TYR A 250 -14.91 -14.48 -4.36
N ARG A 251 -15.37 -14.60 -3.11
CA ARG A 251 -14.50 -14.87 -1.96
C ARG A 251 -13.88 -16.26 -1.98
N LYS A 252 -14.41 -17.20 -2.75
CA LYS A 252 -13.87 -18.56 -2.92
C LYS A 252 -12.85 -18.67 -4.06
N LYS A 253 -12.81 -17.71 -5.02
CA LYS A 253 -11.82 -17.71 -6.11
C LYS A 253 -10.39 -17.70 -5.56
N GLY A 254 -9.47 -18.33 -6.26
CA GLY A 254 -8.02 -18.28 -5.96
C GLY A 254 -7.43 -16.90 -6.18
N VAL A 255 -6.25 -16.63 -5.64
CA VAL A 255 -5.54 -15.34 -5.84
C VAL A 255 -5.06 -15.17 -7.29
N ALA A 256 -4.95 -16.26 -8.04
CA ALA A 256 -4.48 -16.30 -9.45
C ALA A 256 -5.61 -16.50 -10.46
N GLU A 257 -6.88 -16.56 -10.04
CA GLU A 257 -8.08 -16.64 -10.87
C GLU A 257 -8.75 -15.27 -11.02
#